data_bffa5a50725253245252604c8dec9f76
#
_entry.id   bffa5a50725253245252604c8dec9f76
#
_cell.length_a   1.000
_cell.length_b   1.000
_cell.length_c   1.000
_cell.angle_alpha   90.00
_cell.angle_beta   90.00
_cell.angle_gamma   90.00
#
_symmetry.space_group_name_H-M   'P 1'
#
loop_
_entity.id
_entity.type
_entity.pdbx_description
1 polymer ?
#
loop_
_entity_poly.entity_id
_entity_poly.type
_entity_poly.pdbx_seq_one_letter_code
_entity_poly.pdbx_strand_id
1 'polypeptide(L)'
;MEDKHISGSEVKPVVRILTTAPSPEKAIGYILWGLEEEEIPAEIEEVEEKPLKVLAKQAADGSKLNVGIGISGTDQMAVLHHRDLPVDKPLFSMAADGFNMTQLRMLGANAARLVKGNPLLFHAEQAYSAGPKDSMQLQQNALNYLAQLSQNQLGELITLIVTELITNIERQG
;
A
#
# COMPACT_ATOMS: atom_id res chain seq x y z
N MET A 1 26.00 13.35 -49.10
CA MET A 1 26.11 13.19 -47.63
C MET A 1 24.69 13.36 -47.11
N GLU A 2 24.01 12.26 -46.89
CA GLU A 2 22.64 12.27 -46.34
C GLU A 2 22.77 12.21 -44.83
N ASP A 3 22.38 13.29 -44.17
CA ASP A 3 22.25 13.34 -42.70
C ASP A 3 21.09 12.44 -42.28
N LYS A 4 21.44 11.28 -41.79
CA LYS A 4 20.50 10.33 -41.17
C LYS A 4 20.04 10.91 -39.81
N HIS A 5 18.94 11.64 -39.86
CA HIS A 5 18.25 12.13 -38.66
C HIS A 5 17.81 10.89 -37.84
N ILE A 6 18.60 10.53 -36.84
CA ILE A 6 18.23 9.54 -35.85
C ILE A 6 17.14 10.19 -35.02
N SER A 7 15.89 9.92 -35.37
CA SER A 7 14.76 10.24 -34.50
C SER A 7 14.91 9.42 -33.18
N GLY A 8 15.54 10.02 -32.21
CA GLY A 8 15.51 9.52 -30.85
C GLY A 8 14.06 9.50 -30.39
N SER A 9 13.47 8.32 -30.25
CA SER A 9 12.15 8.19 -29.65
C SER A 9 12.21 8.80 -28.24
N GLU A 10 11.64 9.97 -28.08
CA GLU A 10 11.52 10.63 -26.78
C GLU A 10 10.66 9.74 -25.89
N VAL A 11 11.32 8.98 -25.02
CA VAL A 11 10.64 8.09 -24.07
C VAL A 11 9.85 8.98 -23.13
N LYS A 12 8.53 8.98 -23.28
CA LYS A 12 7.63 9.76 -22.40
C LYS A 12 7.81 9.35 -20.94
N PRO A 13 7.78 10.30 -20.02
CA PRO A 13 7.80 9.99 -18.60
C PRO A 13 6.47 9.31 -18.21
N VAL A 14 6.54 8.10 -17.68
CA VAL A 14 5.38 7.28 -17.28
C VAL A 14 5.61 6.64 -15.92
N VAL A 15 4.53 6.40 -15.18
CA VAL A 15 4.56 5.47 -14.05
C VAL A 15 4.62 4.05 -14.63
N ARG A 16 5.56 3.24 -14.17
CA ARG A 16 5.66 1.84 -14.60
C ARG A 16 4.87 0.94 -13.66
N ILE A 17 4.12 0.02 -14.27
CA ILE A 17 3.38 -1.03 -13.57
C ILE A 17 3.97 -2.36 -14.05
N LEU A 18 4.61 -3.09 -13.14
CA LEU A 18 5.09 -4.44 -13.42
C LEU A 18 4.15 -5.47 -12.81
N THR A 19 3.82 -6.48 -13.60
CA THR A 19 2.97 -7.60 -13.18
C THR A 19 3.63 -8.94 -13.50
N THR A 20 3.17 -9.98 -12.81
CA THR A 20 3.55 -11.37 -13.08
C THR A 20 2.33 -12.15 -13.61
N ALA A 21 2.58 -13.25 -14.31
CA ALA A 21 1.51 -14.12 -14.80
C ALA A 21 0.87 -14.91 -13.63
N PRO A 22 -0.46 -15.11 -13.61
CA PRO A 22 -1.45 -14.49 -14.50
C PRO A 22 -1.69 -13.02 -14.17
N SER A 23 -1.70 -12.18 -15.20
CA SER A 23 -1.89 -10.74 -15.03
C SER A 23 -3.30 -10.41 -14.53
N PRO A 24 -3.46 -9.64 -13.44
CA PRO A 24 -4.76 -9.27 -12.90
C PRO A 24 -5.34 -8.05 -13.63
N GLU A 25 -5.72 -8.20 -14.89
CA GLU A 25 -6.12 -7.10 -15.79
C GLU A 25 -7.18 -6.15 -15.19
N LYS A 26 -8.20 -6.72 -14.52
CA LYS A 26 -9.25 -5.92 -13.89
C LYS A 26 -8.72 -5.03 -12.77
N ALA A 27 -7.80 -5.56 -11.98
CA ALA A 27 -7.16 -4.81 -10.89
C ALA A 27 -6.25 -3.71 -11.44
N ILE A 28 -5.49 -4.01 -12.49
CA ILE A 28 -4.67 -3.03 -13.22
C ILE A 28 -5.56 -1.92 -13.77
N GLY A 29 -6.72 -2.24 -14.35
CA GLY A 29 -7.67 -1.25 -14.83
C GLY A 29 -8.10 -0.23 -13.77
N TYR A 30 -8.32 -0.65 -12.53
CA TYR A 30 -8.64 0.26 -11.43
C TYR A 30 -7.46 1.19 -11.05
N ILE A 31 -6.23 0.67 -11.08
CA ILE A 31 -5.03 1.49 -10.86
C ILE A 31 -4.88 2.54 -11.96
N LEU A 32 -5.11 2.13 -13.22
CA LEU A 32 -5.05 3.05 -14.36
C LEU A 32 -6.08 4.17 -14.22
N TRP A 33 -7.31 3.89 -13.81
CA TRP A 33 -8.31 4.94 -13.57
C TRP A 33 -7.82 6.00 -12.57
N GLY A 34 -7.17 5.57 -11.49
CA GLY A 34 -6.60 6.51 -10.51
C GLY A 34 -5.46 7.36 -11.07
N LEU A 35 -4.64 6.81 -11.96
CA LEU A 35 -3.58 7.54 -12.67
C LEU A 35 -4.15 8.51 -13.70
N GLU A 36 -5.17 8.08 -14.47
CA GLU A 36 -5.85 8.89 -15.49
C GLU A 36 -6.56 10.10 -14.89
N GLU A 37 -7.21 9.96 -13.74
CA GLU A 37 -7.85 11.07 -13.02
C GLU A 37 -6.88 12.16 -12.61
N GLU A 38 -5.64 11.79 -12.38
CA GLU A 38 -4.54 12.70 -12.09
C GLU A 38 -3.70 13.02 -13.34
N GLU A 39 -4.13 12.62 -14.54
CA GLU A 39 -3.48 12.91 -15.83
C GLU A 39 -2.01 12.42 -15.91
N ILE A 40 -1.66 11.35 -15.24
CA ILE A 40 -0.34 10.73 -15.29
C ILE A 40 -0.38 9.48 -16.16
N PRO A 41 0.40 9.42 -17.24
CA PRO A 41 0.46 8.24 -18.09
C PRO A 41 1.15 7.07 -17.40
N ALA A 42 0.75 5.85 -17.75
CA ALA A 42 1.34 4.62 -17.26
C ALA A 42 1.74 3.68 -18.38
N GLU A 43 2.72 2.83 -18.10
CA GLU A 43 3.16 1.72 -18.94
C GLU A 43 3.07 0.42 -18.12
N ILE A 44 2.52 -0.62 -18.72
CA ILE A 44 2.34 -1.94 -18.10
C ILE A 44 3.28 -2.92 -18.78
N GLU A 45 3.98 -3.71 -17.99
CA GLU A 45 4.86 -4.76 -18.48
C GLU A 45 4.68 -6.03 -17.64
N GLU A 46 4.46 -7.16 -18.30
CA GLU A 46 4.48 -8.47 -17.65
C GLU A 46 5.91 -8.99 -17.63
N VAL A 47 6.37 -9.44 -16.47
CA VAL A 47 7.73 -9.91 -16.25
C VAL A 47 7.75 -11.25 -15.53
N GLU A 48 8.92 -11.88 -15.48
CA GLU A 48 9.12 -13.11 -14.72
C GLU A 48 8.80 -12.92 -13.23
N GLU A 49 8.37 -14.01 -12.58
CA GLU A 49 7.99 -14.02 -11.18
C GLU A 49 9.14 -13.58 -10.26
N LYS A 50 8.86 -12.60 -9.42
CA LYS A 50 9.77 -12.04 -8.41
C LYS A 50 8.99 -11.65 -7.17
N PRO A 51 9.65 -11.53 -6.00
CA PRO A 51 9.03 -10.97 -4.81
C PRO A 51 8.43 -9.60 -5.11
N LEU A 52 7.18 -9.38 -4.73
CA LEU A 52 6.38 -8.21 -5.15
C LEU A 52 7.01 -6.86 -4.80
N LYS A 53 7.69 -6.75 -3.65
CA LYS A 53 8.42 -5.53 -3.27
C LYS A 53 9.60 -5.25 -4.21
N VAL A 54 10.30 -6.31 -4.67
CA VAL A 54 11.38 -6.20 -5.65
C VAL A 54 10.82 -5.75 -6.99
N LEU A 55 9.69 -6.31 -7.39
CA LEU A 55 8.98 -5.94 -8.62
C LEU A 55 8.59 -4.45 -8.62
N ALA A 56 7.96 -3.99 -7.53
CA ALA A 56 7.58 -2.58 -7.38
C ALA A 56 8.79 -1.64 -7.38
N LYS A 57 9.88 -2.04 -6.72
CA LYS A 57 11.14 -1.29 -6.73
C LYS A 57 11.75 -1.22 -8.13
N GLN A 58 11.79 -2.34 -8.86
CA GLN A 58 12.26 -2.39 -10.24
C GLN A 58 11.41 -1.50 -11.16
N ALA A 59 10.10 -1.48 -10.97
CA ALA A 59 9.20 -0.56 -11.68
C ALA A 59 9.57 0.91 -11.41
N ALA A 60 9.80 1.27 -10.15
CA ALA A 60 10.19 2.63 -9.76
C ALA A 60 11.57 3.02 -10.31
N ASP A 61 12.55 2.11 -10.26
CA ASP A 61 13.91 2.34 -10.79
C ASP A 61 13.92 2.55 -12.31
N GLY A 62 13.05 1.84 -13.03
CA GLY A 62 12.90 1.96 -14.48
C GLY A 62 12.04 3.14 -14.93
N SER A 63 11.30 3.78 -14.03
CA SER A 63 10.45 4.94 -14.33
C SER A 63 11.24 6.25 -14.33
N LYS A 64 11.06 7.09 -15.36
CA LYS A 64 11.58 8.47 -15.35
C LYS A 64 10.90 9.35 -14.29
N LEU A 65 9.74 8.95 -13.79
CA LEU A 65 9.00 9.61 -12.73
C LEU A 65 9.38 9.11 -11.33
N ASN A 66 10.33 8.17 -11.22
CA ASN A 66 10.83 7.58 -9.97
C ASN A 66 9.76 6.82 -9.17
N VAL A 67 8.61 6.55 -9.76
CA VAL A 67 7.47 5.90 -9.13
C VAL A 67 7.10 4.65 -9.92
N GLY A 68 6.88 3.55 -9.22
CA GLY A 68 6.50 2.28 -9.81
C GLY A 68 5.53 1.49 -8.95
N ILE A 69 4.75 0.66 -9.61
CA ILE A 69 3.78 -0.24 -8.98
C ILE A 69 4.13 -1.67 -9.38
N GLY A 70 4.17 -2.55 -8.40
CA GLY A 70 4.17 -4.00 -8.60
C GLY A 70 2.80 -4.55 -8.26
N ILE A 71 2.27 -5.46 -9.08
CA ILE A 71 1.01 -6.15 -8.81
C ILE A 71 1.14 -7.64 -9.14
N SER A 72 0.64 -8.49 -8.24
CA SER A 72 0.59 -9.94 -8.39
C SER A 72 -0.86 -10.41 -8.35
N GLY A 73 -1.28 -11.12 -9.40
CA GLY A 73 -2.59 -11.76 -9.45
C GLY A 73 -2.68 -12.97 -8.54
N THR A 74 -1.58 -13.70 -8.39
CA THR A 74 -1.50 -14.91 -7.54
C THR A 74 -1.61 -14.54 -6.06
N ASP A 75 -0.82 -13.54 -5.62
CA ASP A 75 -0.81 -13.09 -4.22
C ASP A 75 -1.97 -12.15 -3.92
N GLN A 76 -2.69 -11.69 -4.93
CA GLN A 76 -3.71 -10.65 -4.83
C GLN A 76 -3.22 -9.41 -4.08
N MET A 77 -2.00 -8.99 -4.36
CA MET A 77 -1.33 -7.87 -3.72
C MET A 77 -0.86 -6.83 -4.74
N ALA A 78 -0.89 -5.58 -4.33
CA ALA A 78 -0.29 -4.46 -5.06
C ALA A 78 0.60 -3.62 -4.14
N VAL A 79 1.72 -3.16 -4.67
CA VAL A 79 2.74 -2.38 -3.94
C VAL A 79 3.11 -1.14 -4.74
N LEU A 80 3.09 0.02 -4.09
CA LEU A 80 3.59 1.28 -4.63
C LEU A 80 4.97 1.58 -4.03
N HIS A 81 5.93 1.86 -4.88
CA HIS A 81 7.30 2.13 -4.49
C HIS A 81 7.84 3.42 -5.10
N HIS A 82 8.79 4.03 -4.43
CA HIS A 82 9.59 5.14 -4.95
C HIS A 82 11.06 4.71 -5.10
N ARG A 83 11.75 5.22 -6.11
CA ARG A 83 13.15 4.87 -6.42
C ARG A 83 14.09 5.05 -5.22
N ASP A 84 13.93 6.13 -4.46
CA ASP A 84 14.86 6.49 -3.38
C ASP A 84 14.64 5.69 -2.08
N LEU A 85 13.60 4.85 -2.03
CA LEU A 85 13.32 4.03 -0.87
C LEU A 85 14.01 2.66 -0.96
N PRO A 86 14.44 2.08 0.18
CA PRO A 86 14.93 0.72 0.24
C PRO A 86 13.84 -0.27 -0.19
N VAL A 87 14.22 -1.38 -0.82
CA VAL A 87 13.28 -2.39 -1.36
C VAL A 87 12.31 -2.97 -0.32
N ASP A 88 12.73 -3.07 0.92
CA ASP A 88 11.95 -3.60 2.04
C ASP A 88 10.94 -2.58 2.62
N LYS A 89 11.04 -1.31 2.23
CA LYS A 89 10.22 -0.19 2.73
C LYS A 89 9.42 0.49 1.61
N PRO A 90 8.44 -0.19 1.01
CA PRO A 90 7.55 0.44 0.04
C PRO A 90 6.68 1.52 0.71
N LEU A 91 6.15 2.44 -0.09
CA LEU A 91 5.21 3.47 0.41
C LEU A 91 3.87 2.88 0.80
N PHE A 92 3.33 1.99 -0.04
CA PHE A 92 2.08 1.30 0.22
C PHE A 92 2.21 -0.18 -0.16
N SER A 93 1.67 -1.03 0.68
CA SER A 93 1.45 -2.44 0.38
C SER A 93 -0.01 -2.75 0.68
N MET A 94 -0.74 -3.18 -0.32
CA MET A 94 -2.13 -3.56 -0.20
C MET A 94 -2.23 -5.07 -0.35
N ALA A 95 -2.59 -5.74 0.74
CA ALA A 95 -3.05 -7.12 0.70
C ALA A 95 -4.57 -7.07 0.51
N ALA A 96 -5.08 -7.80 -0.45
CA ALA A 96 -6.50 -7.79 -0.70
C ALA A 96 -7.10 -9.18 -0.43
N ASP A 97 -8.09 -9.22 0.44
CA ASP A 97 -9.17 -10.20 0.36
C ASP A 97 -10.05 -9.87 -0.88
N GLY A 98 -9.49 -10.13 -2.08
CA GLY A 98 -10.03 -9.67 -3.34
C GLY A 98 -9.70 -8.18 -3.60
N PHE A 99 -9.13 -7.88 -4.77
CA PHE A 99 -8.78 -6.51 -5.16
C PHE A 99 -9.97 -5.56 -5.02
N ASN A 100 -9.94 -4.70 -4.01
CA ASN A 100 -10.96 -3.67 -3.80
C ASN A 100 -10.75 -2.54 -4.81
N MET A 101 -11.76 -2.28 -5.64
CA MET A 101 -11.75 -1.25 -6.68
C MET A 101 -11.33 0.12 -6.13
N THR A 102 -11.93 0.54 -5.01
CA THR A 102 -11.66 1.87 -4.40
C THR A 102 -10.22 2.00 -3.93
N GLN A 103 -9.68 0.94 -3.33
CA GLN A 103 -8.29 0.92 -2.84
C GLN A 103 -7.29 0.93 -3.99
N LEU A 104 -7.52 0.14 -5.05
CA LEU A 104 -6.63 0.12 -6.22
C LEU A 104 -6.66 1.43 -7.00
N ARG A 105 -7.84 2.04 -7.17
CA ARG A 105 -7.97 3.36 -7.76
C ARG A 105 -7.22 4.42 -6.93
N MET A 106 -7.35 4.37 -5.61
CA MET A 106 -6.59 5.25 -4.71
C MET A 106 -5.08 5.00 -4.79
N LEU A 107 -4.63 3.75 -4.97
CA LEU A 107 -3.21 3.45 -5.18
C LEU A 107 -2.68 4.13 -6.44
N GLY A 108 -3.43 4.08 -7.55
CA GLY A 108 -3.12 4.79 -8.79
C GLY A 108 -3.08 6.30 -8.61
N ALA A 109 -4.11 6.86 -7.96
CA ALA A 109 -4.15 8.29 -7.63
C ALA A 109 -2.95 8.71 -6.75
N ASN A 110 -2.58 7.91 -5.75
CA ASN A 110 -1.42 8.18 -4.90
C ASN A 110 -0.09 8.09 -5.67
N ALA A 111 0.05 7.17 -6.62
CA ALA A 111 1.22 7.12 -7.49
C ALA A 111 1.37 8.42 -8.30
N ALA A 112 0.27 8.91 -8.87
CA ALA A 112 0.26 10.17 -9.62
C ALA A 112 0.52 11.38 -8.71
N ARG A 113 -0.08 11.43 -7.54
CA ARG A 113 0.10 12.52 -6.56
C ARG A 113 1.54 12.57 -6.04
N LEU A 114 2.17 11.41 -5.85
CA LEU A 114 3.60 11.31 -5.51
C LEU A 114 4.48 11.94 -6.59
N VAL A 115 4.19 11.66 -7.88
CA VAL A 115 4.88 12.28 -9.02
C VAL A 115 4.74 13.80 -9.02
N LYS A 116 3.55 14.31 -8.69
CA LYS A 116 3.24 15.74 -8.66
C LYS A 116 3.70 16.45 -7.38
N GLY A 117 4.14 15.72 -6.36
CA GLY A 117 4.43 16.26 -5.03
C GLY A 117 3.17 16.71 -4.26
N ASN A 118 2.00 16.17 -4.61
CA ASN A 118 0.74 16.45 -3.94
C ASN A 118 0.57 15.60 -2.66
N PRO A 119 -0.22 16.05 -1.67
CA PRO A 119 -0.54 15.25 -0.49
C PRO A 119 -1.20 13.92 -0.88
N LEU A 120 -0.76 12.82 -0.25
CA LEU A 120 -1.30 11.49 -0.50
C LEU A 120 -2.70 11.33 0.10
N LEU A 121 -3.51 10.47 -0.54
CA LEU A 121 -4.84 10.12 -0.08
C LEU A 121 -4.74 8.92 0.88
N PHE A 122 -5.39 9.03 2.02
CA PHE A 122 -5.55 7.94 2.96
C PHE A 122 -7.05 7.78 3.23
N HIS A 123 -7.56 6.56 3.19
CA HIS A 123 -8.90 6.33 3.74
C HIS A 123 -8.85 6.55 5.24
N ALA A 124 -9.78 7.32 5.77
CA ALA A 124 -9.95 7.48 7.21
C ALA A 124 -10.13 6.11 7.92
N GLU A 125 -10.63 5.09 7.19
CA GLU A 125 -10.74 3.71 7.65
C GLU A 125 -9.40 2.96 7.71
N GLN A 126 -8.35 3.40 7.02
CA GLN A 126 -7.01 2.79 7.15
C GLN A 126 -6.25 3.28 8.38
N ALA A 127 -6.60 4.43 8.92
CA ALA A 127 -6.17 4.84 10.26
C ALA A 127 -6.85 3.98 11.36
N TYR A 128 -7.93 3.26 11.00
CA TYR A 128 -8.71 2.34 11.84
C TYR A 128 -8.83 0.93 11.27
N SER A 129 -8.08 0.56 10.23
CA SER A 129 -8.12 -0.81 9.71
C SER A 129 -6.99 -1.71 10.26
N ALA A 130 -6.96 -1.83 11.53
CA ALA A 130 -7.40 -3.11 12.13
C ALA A 130 -8.87 -3.33 11.71
N GLY A 131 -9.10 -4.04 10.61
CA GLY A 131 -10.45 -4.31 10.08
C GLY A 131 -11.33 -4.96 11.15
N PRO A 132 -12.68 -4.98 10.97
CA PRO A 132 -13.58 -5.63 11.94
C PRO A 132 -13.19 -7.08 12.25
N LYS A 133 -12.47 -7.77 11.36
CA LYS A 133 -11.91 -9.10 11.61
C LYS A 133 -10.71 -9.05 12.55
N ASP A 134 -9.83 -8.05 12.43
CA ASP A 134 -8.68 -7.92 13.33
C ASP A 134 -9.11 -7.40 14.70
N SER A 135 -10.10 -6.51 14.76
CA SER A 135 -10.71 -6.09 16.04
C SER A 135 -11.49 -7.23 16.69
N MET A 136 -12.19 -8.06 15.94
CA MET A 136 -12.85 -9.27 16.44
C MET A 136 -11.83 -10.31 16.90
N GLN A 137 -10.73 -10.50 16.13
CA GLN A 137 -9.65 -11.41 16.49
C GLN A 137 -8.87 -10.89 17.70
N LEU A 138 -8.59 -9.59 17.79
CA LEU A 138 -7.98 -8.95 18.95
C LEU A 138 -8.89 -9.04 20.17
N GLN A 139 -10.19 -8.81 20.02
CA GLN A 139 -11.19 -8.95 21.07
C GLN A 139 -11.30 -10.42 21.53
N GLN A 140 -11.31 -11.38 20.59
CA GLN A 140 -11.33 -12.79 20.93
C GLN A 140 -10.04 -13.24 21.62
N ASN A 141 -8.88 -12.77 21.17
CA ASN A 141 -7.59 -13.04 21.79
C ASN A 141 -7.51 -12.41 23.19
N ALA A 142 -8.00 -11.20 23.37
CA ALA A 142 -8.08 -10.54 24.68
C ALA A 142 -9.02 -11.30 25.63
N LEU A 143 -10.19 -11.74 25.17
CA LEU A 143 -11.11 -12.56 25.95
C LEU A 143 -10.50 -13.90 26.35
N ASN A 144 -9.81 -14.57 25.40
CA ASN A 144 -9.11 -15.82 25.69
C ASN A 144 -7.96 -15.62 26.70
N TYR A 145 -7.23 -14.51 26.60
CA TYR A 145 -6.19 -14.16 27.57
C TYR A 145 -6.78 -13.90 28.96
N LEU A 146 -7.84 -13.10 29.04
CA LEU A 146 -8.53 -12.81 30.29
C LEU A 146 -9.14 -14.08 30.94
N ALA A 147 -9.65 -15.00 30.11
CA ALA A 147 -10.18 -16.27 30.57
C ALA A 147 -9.11 -17.23 31.17
N GLN A 148 -7.84 -17.02 30.82
CA GLN A 148 -6.71 -17.81 31.34
C GLN A 148 -6.08 -17.21 32.59
N LEU A 149 -6.41 -15.96 32.92
CA LEU A 149 -5.89 -15.30 34.12
C LEU A 149 -6.56 -15.84 35.40
N SER A 150 -5.75 -16.05 36.40
CA SER A 150 -6.27 -16.33 37.77
C SER A 150 -6.98 -15.09 38.34
N GLN A 151 -7.85 -15.28 39.31
CA GLN A 151 -8.57 -14.16 39.97
C GLN A 151 -7.63 -13.07 40.51
N ASN A 152 -6.47 -13.46 41.02
CA ASN A 152 -5.47 -12.52 41.54
C ASN A 152 -4.86 -11.67 40.40
N GLN A 153 -4.52 -12.28 39.25
CA GLN A 153 -3.99 -11.59 38.09
C GLN A 153 -5.00 -10.64 37.47
N LEU A 154 -6.29 -11.00 37.47
CA LEU A 154 -7.38 -10.12 37.03
C LEU A 154 -7.51 -8.89 37.93
N GLY A 155 -7.39 -9.07 39.27
CA GLY A 155 -7.41 -7.99 40.24
C GLY A 155 -6.26 -7.00 40.05
N GLU A 156 -5.04 -7.48 39.84
CA GLU A 156 -3.86 -6.66 39.53
C GLU A 156 -4.02 -5.86 38.23
N LEU A 157 -4.52 -6.50 37.19
CA LEU A 157 -4.74 -5.85 35.86
C LEU A 157 -5.79 -4.73 35.97
N ILE A 158 -6.90 -4.96 36.65
CA ILE A 158 -7.94 -3.96 36.90
C ILE A 158 -7.38 -2.78 37.68
N THR A 159 -6.60 -3.05 38.71
CA THR A 159 -5.98 -2.00 39.52
C THR A 159 -5.03 -1.14 38.72
N LEU A 160 -4.23 -1.76 37.81
CA LEU A 160 -3.31 -1.05 36.93
C LEU A 160 -4.07 -0.13 35.98
N ILE A 161 -5.12 -0.64 35.29
CA ILE A 161 -5.94 0.13 34.34
C ILE A 161 -6.63 1.31 35.03
N VAL A 162 -7.22 1.09 36.21
CA VAL A 162 -7.89 2.15 36.99
C VAL A 162 -6.90 3.22 37.41
N THR A 163 -5.72 2.84 37.87
CA THR A 163 -4.68 3.80 38.29
C THR A 163 -4.21 4.64 37.08
N GLU A 164 -4.04 4.04 35.92
CA GLU A 164 -3.62 4.75 34.70
C GLU A 164 -4.70 5.71 34.19
N LEU A 165 -5.98 5.30 34.26
CA LEU A 165 -7.10 6.17 33.94
C LEU A 165 -7.20 7.39 34.84
N ILE A 166 -7.05 7.20 36.15
CA ILE A 166 -7.05 8.30 37.16
C ILE A 166 -5.90 9.26 36.86
N THR A 167 -4.69 8.73 36.65
CA THR A 167 -3.50 9.55 36.35
C THR A 167 -3.67 10.36 35.04
N ASN A 168 -4.33 9.79 34.04
CA ASN A 168 -4.61 10.50 32.81
C ASN A 168 -5.66 11.61 32.96
N ILE A 169 -6.67 11.39 33.78
CA ILE A 169 -7.68 12.41 34.12
C ILE A 169 -7.04 13.58 34.85
N GLU A 170 -6.17 13.31 35.85
CA GLU A 170 -5.47 14.34 36.60
C GLU A 170 -4.47 15.17 35.76
N ARG A 171 -3.98 14.63 34.63
CA ARG A 171 -3.08 15.36 33.72
C ARG A 171 -3.82 16.26 32.73
N GLN A 172 -5.13 16.08 32.59
CA GLN A 172 -5.97 16.86 31.64
C GLN A 172 -6.79 17.95 32.32
N GLY A 173 -6.78 18.05 33.64
CA GLY A 173 -7.43 19.08 34.45
C GLY A 173 -6.43 20.11 34.97
#